data_ae21dba4aec858b09c0f8f7c982c797d
#
_entry.id   ae21dba4aec858b09c0f8f7c982c797d
#
_cell.length_a   1.000
_cell.length_b   1.000
_cell.length_c   1.000
_cell.angle_alpha   90.00
_cell.angle_beta   90.00
_cell.angle_gamma   90.00
#
_symmetry.space_group_name_H-M   'P 1'
#
loop_
_entity.id
_entity.type
_entity.pdbx_description
1 polymer ?
#
loop_
_entity_poly.entity_id
_entity_poly.type
_entity_poly.pdbx_seq_one_letter_code
_entity_poly.pdbx_strand_id
1 'polypeptide(L)'
;MNFKLKIWRQADAKAKGGFETYEVNDISEDTSFLEMLDILNNNLIHEGKEPVAFDHDCREGICGMCSLHINGEAHGPDTEVTTCQLHMRKFHDGDTITIEPWRSAAFPVIKDLVVERSAFDKIMQAGGFISVNTGGVPDANTIPVPRDDAEESMDAAACIGCGACVATCKNGSAMLFVAARVSS
;
A
#
# COMPACT_ATOMS: atom_id res chain seq x y z
N MET A 1 10.75 -10.72 18.87
CA MET A 1 11.04 -9.26 18.93
C MET A 1 9.85 -8.57 19.58
N ASN A 2 10.09 -7.46 20.27
CA ASN A 2 9.05 -6.67 20.94
C ASN A 2 9.06 -5.27 20.37
N PHE A 3 7.88 -4.70 20.14
CA PHE A 3 7.76 -3.39 19.51
C PHE A 3 6.74 -2.52 20.24
N LYS A 4 6.98 -1.22 20.20
CA LYS A 4 6.01 -0.20 20.59
C LYS A 4 5.46 0.43 19.32
N LEU A 5 4.16 0.23 19.07
CA LEU A 5 3.49 0.71 17.86
C LEU A 5 2.73 2.00 18.18
N LYS A 6 3.09 3.08 17.52
CA LYS A 6 2.40 4.37 17.60
C LYS A 6 1.52 4.51 16.38
N ILE A 7 0.24 4.15 16.51
CA ILE A 7 -0.70 4.01 15.40
C ILE A 7 -1.68 5.18 15.37
N TRP A 8 -1.91 5.72 14.17
CA TRP A 8 -2.96 6.71 13.96
C TRP A 8 -4.33 6.06 14.12
N ARG A 9 -5.17 6.64 14.99
CA ARG A 9 -6.54 6.22 15.21
C ARG A 9 -7.47 7.37 14.89
N GLN A 10 -8.54 7.07 14.15
CA GLN A 10 -9.56 8.03 13.76
C GLN A 10 -10.88 7.28 13.54
N ALA A 11 -11.90 7.59 14.32
CA ALA A 11 -13.15 6.84 14.33
C ALA A 11 -13.92 6.92 12.99
N ASP A 12 -13.91 8.07 12.35
CA ASP A 12 -14.56 8.34 11.06
C ASP A 12 -13.91 9.52 10.34
N ALA A 13 -14.36 9.82 9.12
CA ALA A 13 -13.81 10.88 8.28
C ALA A 13 -13.94 12.30 8.87
N LYS A 14 -14.81 12.52 9.85
CA LYS A 14 -15.06 13.84 10.49
C LYS A 14 -14.42 13.92 11.86
N ALA A 15 -14.08 12.80 12.47
CA ALA A 15 -13.48 12.77 13.78
C ALA A 15 -12.06 13.32 13.76
N LYS A 16 -11.65 13.94 14.87
CA LYS A 16 -10.26 14.32 15.06
C LYS A 16 -9.43 13.06 15.33
N GLY A 17 -8.49 12.74 14.45
CA GLY A 17 -7.56 11.66 14.65
C GLY A 17 -6.44 11.99 15.64
N GLY A 18 -5.77 10.95 16.11
CA GLY A 18 -4.63 11.04 17.02
C GLY A 18 -3.84 9.73 17.07
N PHE A 19 -2.67 9.79 17.68
CA PHE A 19 -1.86 8.60 17.89
C PHE A 19 -2.23 7.88 19.18
N GLU A 20 -2.37 6.57 19.10
CA GLU A 20 -2.44 5.67 20.24
C GLU A 20 -1.23 4.74 20.23
N THR A 21 -0.82 4.30 21.42
CA THR A 21 0.35 3.44 21.57
C THR A 21 -0.07 2.05 22.01
N TYR A 22 0.48 1.05 21.32
CA TYR A 22 0.26 -0.36 21.59
C TYR A 22 1.61 -1.07 21.75
N GLU A 23 1.61 -2.17 22.48
CA GLU A 23 2.77 -3.04 22.60
C GLU A 23 2.46 -4.40 21.97
N VAL A 24 3.40 -4.90 21.18
CA VAL A 24 3.35 -6.26 20.63
C VAL A 24 4.64 -6.97 21.03
N ASN A 25 4.51 -8.20 21.50
CA ASN A 25 5.61 -8.99 22.02
C ASN A 25 5.72 -10.32 21.27
N ASP A 26 6.89 -10.93 21.35
CA ASP A 26 7.17 -12.24 20.76
C ASP A 26 6.93 -12.33 19.23
N ILE A 27 7.10 -11.21 18.54
CA ILE A 27 6.99 -11.17 17.07
C ILE A 27 8.22 -11.83 16.45
N SER A 28 8.01 -12.79 15.54
CA SER A 28 9.10 -13.40 14.77
C SER A 28 9.70 -12.37 13.80
N GLU A 29 10.98 -12.46 13.56
CA GLU A 29 11.65 -11.65 12.54
C GLU A 29 11.17 -11.92 11.10
N ASP A 30 10.62 -13.12 10.86
CA ASP A 30 10.06 -13.53 9.58
C ASP A 30 8.58 -13.15 9.39
N THR A 31 7.92 -12.66 10.44
CA THR A 31 6.56 -12.13 10.36
C THR A 31 6.54 -10.91 9.44
N SER A 32 5.54 -10.82 8.55
CA SER A 32 5.32 -9.59 7.77
C SER A 32 4.75 -8.48 8.65
N PHE A 33 4.95 -7.23 8.25
CA PHE A 33 4.40 -6.09 8.98
C PHE A 33 2.87 -6.14 9.05
N LEU A 34 2.22 -6.58 7.97
CA LEU A 34 0.78 -6.75 7.93
C LEU A 34 0.30 -7.83 8.92
N GLU A 35 1.01 -8.95 9.00
CA GLU A 35 0.71 -10.04 9.94
C GLU A 35 0.93 -9.59 11.40
N MET A 36 1.94 -8.76 11.68
CA MET A 36 2.10 -8.16 13.00
C MET A 36 0.87 -7.30 13.38
N LEU A 37 0.27 -6.56 12.44
CA LEU A 37 -0.97 -5.83 12.69
C LEU A 37 -2.16 -6.77 12.93
N ASP A 38 -2.22 -7.92 12.25
CA ASP A 38 -3.23 -8.96 12.54
C ASP A 38 -3.07 -9.51 13.97
N ILE A 39 -1.83 -9.76 14.41
CA ILE A 39 -1.53 -10.21 15.78
C ILE A 39 -2.00 -9.16 16.80
N LEU A 40 -1.68 -7.89 16.56
CA LEU A 40 -2.18 -6.79 17.41
C LEU A 40 -3.70 -6.80 17.49
N ASN A 41 -4.38 -6.87 16.34
CA ASN A 41 -5.84 -6.85 16.29
C ASN A 41 -6.47 -8.05 17.01
N ASN A 42 -5.89 -9.24 16.87
CA ASN A 42 -6.34 -10.40 17.63
C ASN A 42 -6.24 -10.17 19.15
N ASN A 43 -5.13 -9.60 19.61
CA ASN A 43 -4.95 -9.27 21.03
C ASN A 43 -5.98 -8.24 21.50
N LEU A 44 -6.24 -7.18 20.73
CA LEU A 44 -7.23 -6.16 21.04
C LEU A 44 -8.63 -6.76 21.13
N ILE A 45 -9.00 -7.63 20.20
CA ILE A 45 -10.32 -8.33 20.21
C ILE A 45 -10.46 -9.21 21.45
N HIS A 46 -9.42 -9.96 21.83
CA HIS A 46 -9.43 -10.78 23.05
C HIS A 46 -9.56 -9.94 24.32
N GLU A 47 -9.04 -8.73 24.31
CA GLU A 47 -9.17 -7.76 25.42
C GLU A 47 -10.52 -7.01 25.39
N GLY A 48 -11.38 -7.25 24.41
CA GLY A 48 -12.64 -6.53 24.22
C GLY A 48 -12.48 -5.08 23.76
N LYS A 49 -11.33 -4.75 23.17
CA LYS A 49 -11.00 -3.44 22.59
C LYS A 49 -11.29 -3.41 21.10
N GLU A 50 -11.52 -2.21 20.57
CA GLU A 50 -11.73 -2.02 19.14
C GLU A 50 -10.44 -2.25 18.36
N PRO A 51 -10.44 -3.13 17.33
CA PRO A 51 -9.28 -3.36 16.49
C PRO A 51 -8.95 -2.13 15.65
N VAL A 52 -7.71 -2.05 15.18
CA VAL A 52 -7.26 -1.04 14.22
C VAL A 52 -7.80 -1.38 12.84
N ALA A 53 -8.46 -0.43 12.18
CA ALA A 53 -8.89 -0.59 10.81
C ALA A 53 -7.70 -0.36 9.85
N PHE A 54 -7.41 -1.33 9.00
CA PHE A 54 -6.44 -1.24 7.92
C PHE A 54 -6.84 -2.10 6.72
N ASP A 55 -6.45 -1.69 5.54
CA ASP A 55 -6.77 -2.43 4.31
C ASP A 55 -5.71 -3.50 4.01
N HIS A 56 -6.19 -4.61 3.51
CA HIS A 56 -5.39 -5.70 2.94
C HIS A 56 -6.24 -6.52 1.98
N ASP A 57 -5.58 -7.21 1.04
CA ASP A 57 -6.26 -8.11 0.12
C ASP A 57 -5.36 -9.28 -0.28
N CYS A 58 -4.50 -9.14 -1.31
CA CYS A 58 -3.75 -10.25 -1.88
C CYS A 58 -2.73 -10.90 -0.93
N ARG A 59 -2.11 -10.13 -0.03
CA ARG A 59 -0.97 -10.53 0.85
C ARG A 59 0.27 -11.04 0.09
N GLU A 60 0.35 -10.73 -1.21
CA GLU A 60 1.42 -11.17 -2.13
C GLU A 60 2.18 -10.00 -2.78
N GLY A 61 1.93 -8.77 -2.33
CA GLY A 61 2.64 -7.59 -2.83
C GLY A 61 2.20 -7.10 -4.20
N ILE A 62 1.02 -7.48 -4.70
CA ILE A 62 0.58 -7.19 -6.07
C ILE A 62 -0.65 -6.30 -6.19
N CYS A 63 -1.45 -6.12 -5.13
CA CYS A 63 -2.70 -5.34 -5.21
C CYS A 63 -2.57 -3.89 -4.75
N GLY A 64 -1.53 -3.55 -3.98
CA GLY A 64 -1.33 -2.19 -3.45
C GLY A 64 -2.31 -1.73 -2.38
N MET A 65 -3.16 -2.61 -1.82
CA MET A 65 -4.19 -2.22 -0.85
C MET A 65 -3.65 -1.97 0.56
N CYS A 66 -2.61 -2.71 0.99
CA CYS A 66 -2.02 -2.61 2.33
C CYS A 66 -1.05 -1.43 2.49
N SER A 67 -1.31 -0.32 1.84
CA SER A 67 -0.41 0.83 1.76
C SER A 67 -0.47 1.70 3.01
N LEU A 68 0.69 1.94 3.65
CA LEU A 68 0.82 2.73 4.88
C LEU A 68 2.07 3.60 4.86
N HIS A 69 2.07 4.69 5.63
CA HIS A 69 3.30 5.34 6.07
C HIS A 69 3.82 4.67 7.34
N ILE A 70 5.07 4.24 7.30
CA ILE A 70 5.75 3.61 8.43
C ILE A 70 7.01 4.42 8.73
N ASN A 71 7.08 5.00 9.92
CA ASN A 71 8.14 5.94 10.32
C ASN A 71 8.32 7.14 9.36
N GLY A 72 7.21 7.57 8.73
CA GLY A 72 7.20 8.69 7.78
C GLY A 72 7.55 8.32 6.34
N GLU A 73 7.92 7.08 6.07
CA GLU A 73 8.25 6.56 4.74
C GLU A 73 7.07 5.75 4.18
N ALA A 74 6.80 5.91 2.89
CA ALA A 74 5.78 5.10 2.23
C ALA A 74 6.23 3.64 2.21
N HIS A 75 5.43 2.74 2.75
CA HIS A 75 5.70 1.31 2.93
C HIS A 75 6.86 0.97 3.89
N GLY A 76 7.52 1.94 4.52
CA GLY A 76 8.57 1.73 5.52
C GLY A 76 9.99 1.72 4.97
N PRO A 77 10.94 1.08 5.69
CA PRO A 77 12.38 1.23 5.44
C PRO A 77 12.89 0.47 4.21
N ASP A 78 12.10 -0.44 3.65
CA ASP A 78 12.50 -1.22 2.47
C ASP A 78 11.94 -0.59 1.20
N THR A 79 12.69 -0.67 0.09
CA THR A 79 12.27 -0.13 -1.19
C THR A 79 11.52 -1.18 -2.01
N GLU A 80 10.56 -0.73 -2.84
CA GLU A 80 9.81 -1.57 -3.78
C GLU A 80 9.02 -2.72 -3.14
N VAL A 81 8.69 -2.59 -1.85
CA VAL A 81 7.85 -3.54 -1.13
C VAL A 81 6.60 -2.87 -0.58
N THR A 82 5.56 -3.66 -0.40
CA THR A 82 4.33 -3.25 0.28
C THR A 82 4.34 -3.76 1.72
N THR A 83 3.42 -3.26 2.55
CA THR A 83 3.34 -3.63 3.98
C THR A 83 3.21 -5.14 4.21
N CYS A 84 2.55 -5.87 3.30
CA CYS A 84 2.44 -7.33 3.40
C CYS A 84 3.73 -8.10 3.04
N GLN A 85 4.72 -7.43 2.44
CA GLN A 85 6.01 -8.00 2.08
C GLN A 85 7.18 -7.40 2.89
N LEU A 86 6.91 -6.36 3.68
CA LEU A 86 7.87 -5.83 4.63
C LEU A 86 7.94 -6.76 5.85
N HIS A 87 9.12 -7.32 6.13
CA HIS A 87 9.32 -8.24 7.25
C HIS A 87 9.87 -7.54 8.49
N MET A 88 9.52 -8.05 9.67
CA MET A 88 9.89 -7.44 10.95
C MET A 88 11.39 -7.45 11.22
N ARG A 89 12.18 -8.31 10.58
CA ARG A 89 13.67 -8.28 10.61
C ARG A 89 14.30 -6.99 10.07
N LYS A 90 13.51 -6.12 9.41
CA LYS A 90 13.95 -4.78 8.98
C LYS A 90 13.93 -3.74 10.10
N PHE A 91 13.45 -4.12 11.27
CA PHE A 91 13.41 -3.30 12.49
C PHE A 91 14.24 -3.95 13.58
N HIS A 92 14.54 -3.19 14.65
CA HIS A 92 15.29 -3.69 15.79
C HIS A 92 14.35 -3.99 16.96
N ASP A 93 14.72 -4.99 17.77
CA ASP A 93 13.98 -5.29 18.99
C ASP A 93 13.91 -4.08 19.92
N GLY A 94 12.73 -3.75 20.39
CA GLY A 94 12.46 -2.57 21.22
C GLY A 94 12.16 -1.28 20.45
N ASP A 95 12.16 -1.30 19.11
CA ASP A 95 11.86 -0.12 18.32
C ASP A 95 10.45 0.43 18.61
N THR A 96 10.34 1.76 18.50
CA THR A 96 9.04 2.44 18.42
C THR A 96 8.74 2.74 16.96
N ILE A 97 7.68 2.14 16.42
CA ILE A 97 7.28 2.26 15.03
C ILE A 97 6.03 3.12 14.92
N THR A 98 6.12 4.20 14.14
CA THR A 98 4.97 5.08 13.86
C THR A 98 4.26 4.62 12.60
N ILE A 99 2.94 4.44 12.67
CA ILE A 99 2.11 3.88 11.59
C ILE A 99 0.97 4.85 11.31
N GLU A 100 0.84 5.27 10.05
CA GLU A 100 -0.12 6.28 9.60
C GLU A 100 -0.74 5.89 8.27
N PRO A 101 -1.98 6.35 7.98
CA PRO A 101 -2.54 6.24 6.65
C PRO A 101 -1.78 7.13 5.66
N TRP A 102 -2.08 7.03 4.36
CA TRP A 102 -1.61 8.02 3.39
C TRP A 102 -2.02 9.44 3.82
N ARG A 103 -1.06 10.35 3.91
CA ARG A 103 -1.26 11.74 4.38
C ARG A 103 -1.68 12.74 3.30
N SER A 104 -1.91 12.29 2.09
CA SER A 104 -2.29 13.17 1.00
C SER A 104 -3.76 13.54 1.07
N ALA A 105 -4.10 14.78 0.73
CA ALA A 105 -5.50 15.21 0.56
C ALA A 105 -6.25 14.41 -0.52
N ALA A 106 -5.50 13.75 -1.44
CA ALA A 106 -6.06 12.83 -2.43
C ALA A 106 -6.59 11.52 -1.82
N PHE A 107 -6.20 11.22 -0.58
CA PHE A 107 -6.60 10.02 0.16
C PHE A 107 -7.22 10.41 1.52
N PRO A 108 -8.45 10.94 1.56
CA PRO A 108 -9.11 11.25 2.82
C PRO A 108 -9.24 10.00 3.69
N VAL A 109 -9.01 10.13 4.99
CA VAL A 109 -9.15 9.01 5.92
C VAL A 109 -10.63 8.65 6.07
N ILE A 110 -10.94 7.37 5.92
CA ILE A 110 -12.27 6.80 6.21
C ILE A 110 -12.32 6.43 7.70
N LYS A 111 -11.37 5.60 8.15
CA LYS A 111 -11.21 5.17 9.54
C LYS A 111 -9.78 4.69 9.78
N ASP A 112 -9.17 5.10 10.87
CA ASP A 112 -7.82 4.71 11.28
C ASP A 112 -6.79 4.81 10.14
N LEU A 113 -6.36 3.66 9.60
CA LEU A 113 -5.38 3.55 8.52
C LEU A 113 -6.02 3.38 7.13
N VAL A 114 -7.35 3.27 7.07
CA VAL A 114 -8.11 3.11 5.82
C VAL A 114 -8.39 4.47 5.20
N VAL A 115 -8.09 4.58 3.90
CA VAL A 115 -8.28 5.82 3.13
C VAL A 115 -9.21 5.63 1.93
N GLU A 116 -9.86 6.69 1.51
CA GLU A 116 -10.69 6.73 0.32
C GLU A 116 -9.82 6.72 -0.94
N ARG A 117 -10.03 5.73 -1.81
CA ARG A 117 -9.23 5.49 -3.02
C ARG A 117 -9.99 5.62 -4.33
N SER A 118 -11.26 6.00 -4.29
CA SER A 118 -12.12 6.04 -5.48
C SER A 118 -11.61 6.96 -6.60
N ALA A 119 -10.78 7.95 -6.27
CA ALA A 119 -10.14 8.80 -7.27
C ALA A 119 -9.19 7.98 -8.19
N PHE A 120 -8.49 6.99 -7.64
CA PHE A 120 -7.66 6.05 -8.40
C PHE A 120 -8.51 5.11 -9.24
N ASP A 121 -9.59 4.60 -8.68
CA ASP A 121 -10.54 3.72 -9.38
C ASP A 121 -11.12 4.40 -10.62
N LYS A 122 -11.42 5.69 -10.54
CA LYS A 122 -11.87 6.48 -11.68
C LYS A 122 -10.82 6.59 -12.79
N ILE A 123 -9.55 6.75 -12.44
CA ILE A 123 -8.45 6.77 -13.41
C ILE A 123 -8.34 5.39 -14.08
N MET A 124 -8.40 4.31 -13.28
CA MET A 124 -8.37 2.96 -13.82
C MET A 124 -9.56 2.67 -14.73
N GLN A 125 -10.76 3.04 -14.34
CA GLN A 125 -11.97 2.90 -15.18
C GLN A 125 -11.89 3.68 -16.49
N ALA A 126 -11.18 4.80 -16.51
CA ALA A 126 -10.97 5.60 -17.71
C ALA A 126 -9.96 5.00 -18.70
N GLY A 127 -9.40 3.82 -18.41
CA GLY A 127 -8.46 3.10 -19.26
C GLY A 127 -7.07 2.87 -18.67
N GLY A 128 -6.86 3.25 -17.41
CA GLY A 128 -5.58 3.04 -16.69
C GLY A 128 -5.38 1.60 -16.19
N PHE A 129 -5.69 0.60 -17.03
CA PHE A 129 -5.53 -0.81 -16.71
C PHE A 129 -4.94 -1.58 -17.88
N ILE A 130 -4.22 -2.65 -17.59
CA ILE A 130 -3.68 -3.56 -18.59
C ILE A 130 -4.77 -4.57 -18.96
N SER A 131 -4.98 -4.75 -20.25
CA SER A 131 -5.93 -5.71 -20.81
C SER A 131 -5.19 -6.69 -21.72
N VAL A 132 -5.47 -7.96 -21.57
CA VAL A 132 -4.96 -8.99 -22.50
C VAL A 132 -5.75 -8.91 -23.79
N ASN A 133 -5.06 -8.73 -24.92
CA ASN A 133 -5.69 -8.82 -26.24
C ASN A 133 -5.95 -10.29 -26.59
N THR A 134 -7.19 -10.72 -26.47
CA THR A 134 -7.62 -12.10 -26.77
C THR A 134 -8.31 -12.22 -28.14
N GLY A 135 -8.27 -11.19 -28.96
CA GLY A 135 -9.07 -11.04 -30.18
C GLY A 135 -8.64 -11.87 -31.39
N GLY A 136 -7.59 -12.65 -31.33
CA GLY A 136 -7.14 -13.50 -32.43
C GLY A 136 -5.62 -13.57 -32.57
N VAL A 137 -5.15 -14.49 -33.41
CA VAL A 137 -3.73 -14.62 -33.75
C VAL A 137 -3.37 -13.52 -34.76
N PRO A 138 -2.30 -12.72 -34.52
CA PRO A 138 -1.83 -11.74 -35.49
C PRO A 138 -1.45 -12.43 -36.82
N ASP A 139 -1.61 -11.72 -37.93
CA ASP A 139 -1.12 -12.18 -39.24
C ASP A 139 0.39 -12.44 -39.16
N ALA A 140 0.87 -13.51 -39.82
CA ALA A 140 2.28 -13.88 -39.84
C ALA A 140 3.21 -12.79 -40.44
N ASN A 141 2.64 -11.87 -41.20
CA ASN A 141 3.35 -10.71 -41.76
C ASN A 141 3.22 -9.44 -40.91
N THR A 142 2.57 -9.54 -39.73
CA THR A 142 2.49 -8.40 -38.81
C THR A 142 3.87 -8.03 -38.32
N ILE A 143 4.21 -6.73 -38.37
CA ILE A 143 5.47 -6.21 -37.82
C ILE A 143 5.41 -6.35 -36.29
N PRO A 144 6.32 -7.09 -35.66
CA PRO A 144 6.35 -7.21 -34.21
C PRO A 144 6.62 -5.87 -33.54
N VAL A 145 6.13 -5.71 -32.31
CA VAL A 145 6.51 -4.58 -31.44
C VAL A 145 8.02 -4.64 -31.19
N PRO A 146 8.77 -3.53 -31.35
CA PRO A 146 10.19 -3.46 -31.01
C PRO A 146 10.43 -3.89 -29.55
N ARG A 147 11.57 -4.53 -29.33
CA ARG A 147 11.92 -5.01 -27.99
C ARG A 147 11.95 -3.89 -26.94
N ASP A 148 12.58 -2.77 -27.30
CA ASP A 148 12.74 -1.65 -26.37
C ASP A 148 11.39 -1.06 -25.96
N ASP A 149 10.45 -0.93 -26.88
CA ASP A 149 9.07 -0.47 -26.59
C ASP A 149 8.32 -1.46 -25.70
N ALA A 150 8.51 -2.76 -25.94
CA ALA A 150 7.89 -3.80 -25.13
C ALA A 150 8.45 -3.83 -23.70
N GLU A 151 9.77 -3.67 -23.54
CA GLU A 151 10.43 -3.61 -22.23
C GLU A 151 9.97 -2.37 -21.44
N GLU A 152 9.91 -1.19 -22.06
CA GLU A 152 9.44 0.04 -21.42
C GLU A 152 7.97 -0.12 -20.95
N SER A 153 7.13 -0.71 -21.77
CA SER A 153 5.73 -1.00 -21.40
C SER A 153 5.63 -1.97 -20.22
N MET A 154 6.48 -3.01 -20.19
CA MET A 154 6.52 -3.98 -19.10
C MET A 154 7.01 -3.37 -17.80
N ASP A 155 8.00 -2.47 -17.85
CA ASP A 155 8.45 -1.73 -16.67
C ASP A 155 7.33 -0.83 -16.11
N ALA A 156 6.60 -0.13 -16.98
CA ALA A 156 5.44 0.66 -16.57
C ALA A 156 4.32 -0.22 -15.97
N ALA A 157 4.15 -1.44 -16.48
CA ALA A 157 3.18 -2.42 -16.00
C ALA A 157 3.47 -2.96 -14.58
N ALA A 158 4.69 -2.77 -14.08
CA ALA A 158 5.04 -3.10 -12.69
C ALA A 158 4.26 -2.26 -11.66
N CYS A 159 3.61 -1.19 -12.07
CA CYS A 159 2.77 -0.37 -11.20
C CYS A 159 1.57 -1.15 -10.65
N ILE A 160 1.52 -1.36 -9.33
CA ILE A 160 0.44 -2.06 -8.62
C ILE A 160 -0.70 -1.15 -8.15
N GLY A 161 -0.66 0.14 -8.46
CA GLY A 161 -1.69 1.10 -8.06
C GLY A 161 -1.74 1.40 -6.55
N CYS A 162 -0.65 1.25 -5.83
CA CYS A 162 -0.62 1.44 -4.38
C CYS A 162 -0.85 2.89 -3.93
N GLY A 163 -0.55 3.89 -4.78
CA GLY A 163 -0.72 5.30 -4.47
C GLY A 163 0.45 5.95 -3.73
N ALA A 164 1.54 5.24 -3.47
CA ALA A 164 2.71 5.77 -2.77
C ALA A 164 3.29 7.02 -3.46
N CYS A 165 3.36 7.03 -4.78
CA CYS A 165 3.86 8.16 -5.56
C CYS A 165 3.04 9.44 -5.36
N VAL A 166 1.71 9.33 -5.18
CA VAL A 166 0.84 10.48 -4.87
C VAL A 166 0.96 10.88 -3.42
N ALA A 167 0.97 9.91 -2.52
CA ALA A 167 1.06 10.15 -1.08
C ALA A 167 2.36 10.84 -0.65
N THR A 168 3.47 10.55 -1.34
CA THR A 168 4.78 11.16 -1.08
C THR A 168 5.02 12.46 -1.86
N CYS A 169 4.23 12.71 -2.89
CA CYS A 169 4.36 13.94 -3.70
C CYS A 169 3.94 15.17 -2.89
N LYS A 170 4.83 16.16 -2.76
CA LYS A 170 4.54 17.43 -2.06
C LYS A 170 3.35 18.19 -2.66
N ASN A 171 3.08 17.99 -3.95
CA ASN A 171 1.96 18.61 -4.65
C ASN A 171 0.71 17.71 -4.70
N GLY A 172 0.75 16.49 -4.16
CA GLY A 172 -0.33 15.51 -4.26
C GLY A 172 -0.69 15.15 -5.71
N SER A 173 0.29 15.20 -6.61
CA SER A 173 0.07 14.98 -8.04
C SER A 173 -0.02 13.49 -8.38
N ALA A 174 -1.02 13.12 -9.18
CA ALA A 174 -1.16 11.76 -9.73
C ALA A 174 -0.36 11.52 -11.00
N MET A 175 0.52 12.44 -11.43
CA MET A 175 1.23 12.37 -12.70
C MET A 175 2.01 11.05 -12.88
N LEU A 176 2.77 10.62 -11.88
CA LEU A 176 3.55 9.38 -11.97
C LEU A 176 2.65 8.14 -12.09
N PHE A 177 1.55 8.12 -11.36
CA PHE A 177 0.57 7.05 -11.46
C PHE A 177 -0.09 7.00 -12.85
N VAL A 178 -0.52 8.15 -13.35
CA VAL A 178 -1.13 8.25 -14.70
C VAL A 178 -0.13 7.88 -15.78
N ALA A 179 1.12 8.36 -15.68
CA ALA A 179 2.18 8.02 -16.63
C ALA A 179 2.39 6.50 -16.70
N ALA A 180 2.57 5.83 -15.56
CA ALA A 180 2.74 4.38 -15.52
C ALA A 180 1.54 3.64 -16.15
N ARG A 181 0.30 4.12 -15.93
CA ARG A 181 -0.91 3.49 -16.46
C ARG A 181 -1.17 3.75 -17.94
N VAL A 182 -0.59 4.79 -18.49
CA VAL A 182 -0.70 5.09 -19.94
C VAL A 182 0.39 4.38 -20.73
N SER A 183 1.57 4.18 -20.14
CA SER A 183 2.72 3.54 -20.80
C SER A 183 2.69 2.00 -20.72
N SER A 184 1.84 1.44 -19.87
CA SER A 184 1.72 -0.04 -19.66
C SER A 184 0.93 -0.79 -20.75
#